data_709f813a4f00458c3257bc85c7838cc0
#
_entry.id   709f813a4f00458c3257bc85c7838cc0
#
_cell.length_a   1.000
_cell.length_b   1.000
_cell.length_c   1.000
_cell.angle_alpha   90.00
_cell.angle_beta   90.00
_cell.angle_gamma   90.00
#
_symmetry.space_group_name_H-M   'P 1'
#
loop_
_entity.id
_entity.type
_entity.pdbx_description
1 polymer ?
#
loop_
_entity_poly.entity_id
_entity_poly.type
_entity_poly.pdbx_seq_one_letter_code
_entity_poly.pdbx_strand_id
1 'polypeptide(L)'
;YNQGVNQATAALNHLYLSRGFAFMISTELVNQQHGNAVLQGEALMMLKEYFIERYGMPKWTVGNGGSGGAIQQLVITQIYPGLLDGLQPTLSFPDSSLHTADSGLLQNFWRKADPSVWTDTKKTAVEGFTKGTTAAWERSFVPVLTATNARGCALNDASKIYDPVKNPKGARCTMQEMRANIYGRDPKTGFARKPQDNVGLQYGLAALNDGAISVDEFLELNEKIGGNDIDGNFIAQRAVGDPIALRAIYASGLMNSGGGGLAKVPIQHSRPYTDAAGDIHDRHRDLTIRARL
;
A
#
# COMPACT_ATOMS: atom_id res chain seq x y z
N TYR A 1 -8.75 -4.68 14.19
CA TYR A 1 -8.14 -5.97 13.87
C TYR A 1 -9.22 -6.93 13.40
N ASN A 2 -9.10 -7.40 12.16
CA ASN A 2 -9.95 -8.45 11.65
C ASN A 2 -9.18 -9.77 11.74
N GLN A 3 -9.62 -10.69 12.57
CA GLN A 3 -9.09 -12.04 12.59
C GLN A 3 -9.67 -12.81 11.40
N GLY A 4 -8.86 -12.99 10.35
CA GLY A 4 -9.26 -13.73 9.18
C GLY A 4 -9.33 -15.23 9.46
N VAL A 5 -10.51 -15.72 9.76
CA VAL A 5 -10.77 -17.15 10.00
C VAL A 5 -10.46 -18.07 8.82
N ASN A 6 -10.36 -17.52 7.60
CA ASN A 6 -10.13 -18.31 6.39
C ASN A 6 -8.66 -18.70 6.16
N GLN A 7 -7.74 -18.24 7.01
CA GLN A 7 -6.32 -18.52 6.82
C GLN A 7 -5.91 -19.94 7.25
N ALA A 8 -6.70 -20.60 8.06
CA ALA A 8 -6.42 -21.97 8.51
C ALA A 8 -6.33 -22.96 7.35
N THR A 9 -7.13 -22.79 6.30
CA THR A 9 -7.09 -23.64 5.10
C THR A 9 -5.82 -23.45 4.27
N ALA A 10 -5.20 -22.26 4.32
CA ALA A 10 -3.96 -21.99 3.61
C ALA A 10 -2.75 -22.72 4.22
N ALA A 11 -2.82 -23.11 5.50
CA ALA A 11 -1.77 -23.89 6.17
C ALA A 11 -1.66 -25.33 5.62
N LEU A 12 -2.72 -25.86 5.03
CA LEU A 12 -2.72 -27.18 4.38
C LEU A 12 -2.27 -27.09 2.91
N ASN A 13 -1.15 -26.45 2.68
CA ASN A 13 -0.63 -26.27 1.33
C ASN A 13 0.05 -27.55 0.82
N HIS A 14 -0.68 -28.33 0.03
CA HIS A 14 -0.19 -29.61 -0.51
C HIS A 14 1.08 -29.46 -1.33
N LEU A 15 1.23 -28.37 -2.09
CA LEU A 15 2.39 -28.15 -2.94
C LEU A 15 3.71 -28.13 -2.15
N TYR A 16 3.72 -27.50 -0.98
CA TYR A 16 4.90 -27.42 -0.11
C TYR A 16 5.02 -28.66 0.77
N LEU A 17 3.94 -29.08 1.41
CA LEU A 17 3.96 -30.22 2.34
C LEU A 17 4.36 -31.53 1.65
N SER A 18 3.86 -31.80 0.43
CA SER A 18 4.22 -33.00 -0.33
C SER A 18 5.67 -33.05 -0.78
N ARG A 19 6.37 -31.92 -0.73
CA ARG A 19 7.81 -31.81 -1.05
C ARG A 19 8.70 -31.75 0.18
N GLY A 20 8.15 -32.00 1.37
CA GLY A 20 8.88 -32.02 2.63
C GLY A 20 9.16 -30.65 3.24
N PHE A 21 8.50 -29.59 2.77
CA PHE A 21 8.60 -28.28 3.39
C PHE A 21 7.56 -28.13 4.51
N ALA A 22 7.91 -27.42 5.57
CA ALA A 22 6.93 -26.89 6.50
C ALA A 22 6.28 -25.64 5.91
N PHE A 23 5.03 -25.40 6.26
CA PHE A 23 4.29 -24.18 5.88
C PHE A 23 3.69 -23.54 7.13
N MET A 24 4.00 -22.26 7.35
CA MET A 24 3.52 -21.50 8.48
C MET A 24 2.72 -20.29 8.02
N ILE A 25 1.63 -19.98 8.71
CA ILE A 25 0.80 -18.81 8.47
C ILE A 25 0.23 -18.31 9.80
N SER A 26 0.03 -16.99 9.88
CA SER A 26 -0.63 -16.33 11.00
C SER A 26 -1.60 -15.27 10.46
N THR A 27 -2.70 -15.02 11.16
CA THR A 27 -3.63 -13.94 10.83
C THR A 27 -2.98 -12.56 10.90
N GLU A 28 -2.00 -12.38 11.80
CA GLU A 28 -1.21 -11.15 11.92
C GLU A 28 -0.25 -10.93 10.74
N LEU A 29 0.03 -11.99 9.97
CA LEU A 29 0.86 -11.93 8.76
C LEU A 29 0.05 -11.74 7.47
N VAL A 30 -1.18 -11.30 7.55
CA VAL A 30 -2.02 -10.97 6.39
C VAL A 30 -2.11 -9.46 6.24
N ASN A 31 -1.37 -8.90 5.29
CA ASN A 31 -1.22 -7.45 5.10
C ASN A 31 -2.54 -6.70 4.92
N GLN A 32 -3.55 -7.33 4.32
CA GLN A 32 -4.88 -6.74 4.15
C GLN A 32 -5.60 -6.54 5.49
N GLN A 33 -5.32 -7.38 6.47
CA GLN A 33 -5.95 -7.34 7.78
C GLN A 33 -5.12 -6.56 8.78
N HIS A 34 -3.82 -6.55 8.60
CA HIS A 34 -2.87 -5.93 9.48
C HIS A 34 -1.71 -5.29 8.68
N GLY A 35 -1.92 -4.08 8.21
CA GLY A 35 -0.98 -3.38 7.31
C GLY A 35 0.19 -2.67 7.99
N ASN A 36 0.61 -3.12 9.19
CA ASN A 36 1.75 -2.56 9.92
C ASN A 36 2.94 -3.52 9.88
N ALA A 37 3.88 -3.27 8.97
CA ALA A 37 5.00 -4.17 8.72
C ALA A 37 5.96 -4.33 9.92
N VAL A 38 6.04 -3.36 10.82
CA VAL A 38 6.83 -3.48 12.05
C VAL A 38 6.23 -4.54 12.95
N LEU A 39 4.93 -4.44 13.26
CA LEU A 39 4.23 -5.45 14.07
C LEU A 39 4.17 -6.82 13.36
N GLN A 40 4.05 -6.84 12.04
CA GLN A 40 4.13 -8.08 11.26
C GLN A 40 5.50 -8.76 11.41
N GLY A 41 6.58 -7.99 11.48
CA GLY A 41 7.92 -8.53 11.74
C GLY A 41 8.04 -9.17 13.12
N GLU A 42 7.48 -8.50 14.15
CA GLU A 42 7.42 -9.07 15.50
C GLU A 42 6.57 -10.35 15.54
N ALA A 43 5.41 -10.35 14.86
CA ALA A 43 4.58 -11.55 14.75
C ALA A 43 5.29 -12.70 14.03
N LEU A 44 6.11 -12.39 13.02
CA LEU A 44 6.93 -13.40 12.34
C LEU A 44 8.02 -13.97 13.25
N MET A 45 8.69 -13.13 14.07
CA MET A 45 9.62 -13.61 15.08
C MET A 45 8.97 -14.60 16.04
N MET A 46 7.82 -14.25 16.61
CA MET A 46 7.06 -15.11 17.50
C MET A 46 6.64 -16.43 16.83
N LEU A 47 6.20 -16.37 15.58
CA LEU A 47 5.81 -17.56 14.81
C LEU A 47 7.01 -18.46 14.52
N LYS A 48 8.15 -17.88 14.19
CA LYS A 48 9.40 -18.63 13.92
C LYS A 48 9.90 -19.28 15.20
N GLU A 49 9.89 -18.58 16.33
CA GLU A 49 10.24 -19.13 17.64
C GLU A 49 9.33 -20.29 18.02
N TYR A 50 8.01 -20.13 17.91
CA TYR A 50 7.04 -21.19 18.15
C TYR A 50 7.30 -22.45 17.29
N PHE A 51 7.75 -22.26 16.04
CA PHE A 51 8.14 -23.37 15.18
C PHE A 51 9.41 -24.05 15.67
N ILE A 52 10.43 -23.27 16.03
CA ILE A 52 11.73 -23.79 16.48
C ILE A 52 11.58 -24.63 17.73
N GLU A 53 10.79 -24.17 18.71
CA GLU A 53 10.52 -24.90 19.94
C GLU A 53 9.90 -26.30 19.73
N ARG A 54 9.11 -26.47 18.66
CA ARG A 54 8.37 -27.71 18.38
C ARG A 54 9.04 -28.63 17.38
N TYR A 55 9.69 -28.04 16.40
CA TYR A 55 10.19 -28.78 15.23
C TYR A 55 11.69 -28.65 15.02
N GLY A 56 12.36 -27.82 15.82
CA GLY A 56 13.79 -27.49 15.66
C GLY A 56 14.04 -26.36 14.66
N MET A 57 15.31 -25.97 14.57
CA MET A 57 15.75 -24.88 13.70
C MET A 57 15.54 -25.21 12.22
N PRO A 58 14.77 -24.41 11.48
CA PRO A 58 14.65 -24.58 10.03
C PRO A 58 15.99 -24.25 9.35
N LYS A 59 16.35 -25.01 8.33
CA LYS A 59 17.55 -24.73 7.53
C LYS A 59 17.44 -23.40 6.78
N TRP A 60 16.27 -23.13 6.23
CA TRP A 60 15.93 -21.92 5.51
C TRP A 60 14.49 -21.52 5.81
N THR A 61 14.24 -20.22 5.92
CA THR A 61 12.91 -19.63 6.03
C THR A 61 12.67 -18.73 4.83
N VAL A 62 11.68 -19.07 4.00
CA VAL A 62 11.38 -18.35 2.75
C VAL A 62 10.03 -17.65 2.87
N GLY A 63 10.02 -16.36 2.58
CA GLY A 63 8.79 -15.58 2.44
C GLY A 63 8.08 -15.94 1.14
N ASN A 64 6.77 -16.19 1.22
CA ASN A 64 5.92 -16.43 0.04
C ASN A 64 4.63 -15.64 0.18
N GLY A 65 4.21 -14.95 -0.87
CA GLY A 65 2.97 -14.20 -0.86
C GLY A 65 2.86 -13.21 -2.00
N GLY A 66 1.63 -12.92 -2.39
CA GLY A 66 1.32 -12.00 -3.47
C GLY A 66 0.80 -10.64 -2.97
N SER A 67 0.93 -9.59 -3.80
CA SER A 67 0.37 -8.26 -3.52
C SER A 67 0.77 -7.73 -2.14
N GLY A 68 -0.15 -7.63 -1.20
CA GLY A 68 0.14 -7.29 0.18
C GLY A 68 1.15 -8.21 0.86
N GLY A 69 1.15 -9.51 0.54
CA GLY A 69 2.13 -10.49 1.02
C GLY A 69 3.52 -10.28 0.41
N ALA A 70 3.61 -9.71 -0.79
CA ALA A 70 4.88 -9.27 -1.36
C ALA A 70 5.44 -8.04 -0.63
N ILE A 71 4.60 -7.03 -0.36
CA ILE A 71 4.97 -5.87 0.45
C ILE A 71 5.52 -6.32 1.80
N GLN A 72 4.78 -7.21 2.47
CA GLN A 72 5.14 -7.70 3.79
C GLN A 72 6.54 -8.31 3.80
N GLN A 73 6.80 -9.31 2.96
CA GLN A 73 8.10 -10.01 2.96
C GLN A 73 9.25 -9.08 2.59
N LEU A 74 9.06 -8.14 1.64
CA LEU A 74 10.07 -7.18 1.25
C LEU A 74 10.41 -6.20 2.39
N VAL A 75 9.40 -5.63 3.02
CA VAL A 75 9.59 -4.65 4.09
C VAL A 75 10.10 -5.29 5.37
N ILE A 76 9.57 -6.46 5.76
CA ILE A 76 10.07 -7.19 6.94
C ILE A 76 11.53 -7.56 6.76
N THR A 77 11.93 -8.04 5.58
CA THR A 77 13.34 -8.41 5.34
C THR A 77 14.28 -7.21 5.40
N GLN A 78 13.81 -6.04 4.95
CA GLN A 78 14.57 -4.80 5.10
C GLN A 78 14.76 -4.40 6.56
N ILE A 79 13.68 -4.46 7.36
CA ILE A 79 13.66 -3.98 8.75
C ILE A 79 14.30 -4.98 9.72
N TYR A 80 14.05 -6.29 9.51
CA TYR A 80 14.46 -7.37 10.39
C TYR A 80 15.37 -8.37 9.66
N PRO A 81 16.66 -8.04 9.48
CA PRO A 81 17.63 -8.94 8.84
C PRO A 81 17.72 -10.31 9.54
N GLY A 82 17.72 -11.39 8.76
CA GLY A 82 17.87 -12.75 9.28
C GLY A 82 16.55 -13.46 9.65
N LEU A 83 15.40 -12.79 9.57
CA LEU A 83 14.13 -13.48 9.74
C LEU A 83 13.77 -14.35 8.54
N LEU A 84 14.06 -13.85 7.32
CA LEU A 84 13.86 -14.56 6.07
C LEU A 84 15.20 -14.73 5.34
N ASP A 85 15.41 -15.90 4.79
CA ASP A 85 16.63 -16.29 4.06
C ASP A 85 16.44 -16.18 2.53
N GLY A 86 15.22 -16.04 2.07
CA GLY A 86 14.86 -15.86 0.67
C GLY A 86 13.42 -15.39 0.51
N LEU A 87 13.10 -14.81 -0.66
CA LEU A 87 11.79 -14.26 -0.92
C LEU A 87 11.22 -14.76 -2.25
N GLN A 88 9.92 -15.08 -2.26
CA GLN A 88 9.14 -15.43 -3.45
C GLN A 88 7.93 -14.52 -3.58
N PRO A 89 8.12 -13.22 -3.80
CA PRO A 89 7.00 -12.31 -4.00
C PRO A 89 6.33 -12.54 -5.36
N THR A 90 4.99 -12.51 -5.34
CA THR A 90 4.18 -12.52 -6.56
C THR A 90 3.38 -11.23 -6.64
N LEU A 91 3.09 -10.73 -7.85
CA LEU A 91 2.29 -9.51 -8.04
C LEU A 91 2.80 -8.36 -7.14
N SER A 92 4.09 -8.12 -7.15
CA SER A 92 4.79 -7.35 -6.13
C SER A 92 4.48 -5.86 -6.15
N PHE A 93 4.53 -5.27 -4.95
CA PHE A 93 4.71 -3.84 -4.72
C PHE A 93 5.92 -3.67 -3.80
N PRO A 94 6.73 -2.62 -3.97
CA PRO A 94 7.92 -2.43 -3.13
C PRO A 94 7.56 -2.18 -1.66
N ASP A 95 6.53 -1.40 -1.43
CA ASP A 95 6.04 -1.02 -0.11
C ASP A 95 4.57 -0.56 -0.19
N SER A 96 4.02 -0.09 0.92
CA SER A 96 2.65 0.42 0.99
C SER A 96 2.53 1.92 0.69
N SER A 97 3.58 2.57 0.25
CA SER A 97 3.56 3.96 -0.22
C SER A 97 3.07 4.00 -1.67
N LEU A 98 1.76 3.84 -1.82
CA LEU A 98 1.13 3.61 -3.11
C LEU A 98 0.47 4.88 -3.64
N HIS A 99 0.32 4.97 -4.96
CA HIS A 99 -0.37 6.05 -5.68
C HIS A 99 -1.90 6.04 -5.48
N THR A 100 -2.39 5.42 -4.41
CA THR A 100 -3.82 5.31 -4.15
C THR A 100 -4.48 6.69 -4.07
N ALA A 101 -3.85 7.62 -3.35
CA ALA A 101 -4.36 8.99 -3.24
C ALA A 101 -4.38 9.69 -4.60
N ASP A 102 -3.28 9.60 -5.36
CA ASP A 102 -3.16 10.22 -6.68
C ASP A 102 -4.19 9.67 -7.67
N SER A 103 -4.40 8.35 -7.66
CA SER A 103 -5.46 7.74 -8.47
C SER A 103 -6.85 8.28 -8.14
N GLY A 104 -7.14 8.44 -6.84
CA GLY A 104 -8.39 9.04 -6.37
C GLY A 104 -8.53 10.50 -6.80
N LEU A 105 -7.46 11.29 -6.71
CA LEU A 105 -7.46 12.69 -7.14
C LEU A 105 -7.69 12.82 -8.65
N LEU A 106 -7.00 12.01 -9.46
CA LEU A 106 -7.21 11.99 -10.91
C LEU A 106 -8.65 11.61 -11.26
N GLN A 107 -9.19 10.56 -10.65
CA GLN A 107 -10.59 10.17 -10.89
C GLN A 107 -11.59 11.23 -10.42
N ASN A 108 -11.31 11.92 -9.31
CA ASN A 108 -12.14 13.05 -8.85
C ASN A 108 -12.09 14.24 -9.83
N PHE A 109 -10.92 14.51 -10.42
CA PHE A 109 -10.77 15.52 -11.45
C PHE A 109 -11.52 15.13 -12.73
N TRP A 110 -11.36 13.89 -13.23
CA TRP A 110 -12.04 13.41 -14.44
C TRP A 110 -13.54 13.50 -14.38
N ARG A 111 -14.13 13.31 -13.19
CA ARG A 111 -15.59 13.42 -13.01
C ARG A 111 -16.13 14.86 -13.16
N LYS A 112 -15.27 15.86 -13.02
CA LYS A 112 -15.62 17.29 -13.08
C LYS A 112 -15.13 17.98 -14.35
N ALA A 113 -14.17 17.39 -15.01
CA ALA A 113 -13.55 17.91 -16.23
C ALA A 113 -14.47 17.76 -17.45
N ASP A 114 -14.30 18.65 -18.43
CA ASP A 114 -15.04 18.58 -19.68
C ASP A 114 -14.65 17.31 -20.47
N PRO A 115 -15.57 16.37 -20.70
CA PRO A 115 -15.28 15.14 -21.41
C PRO A 115 -14.94 15.32 -22.89
N SER A 116 -15.29 16.47 -23.48
CA SER A 116 -14.91 16.79 -24.87
C SER A 116 -13.44 17.18 -24.98
N VAL A 117 -12.87 17.74 -23.92
CA VAL A 117 -11.45 18.09 -23.80
C VAL A 117 -10.64 16.89 -23.30
N TRP A 118 -11.07 16.29 -22.20
CA TRP A 118 -10.40 15.19 -21.53
C TRP A 118 -10.91 13.83 -22.02
N THR A 119 -10.49 13.47 -23.23
CA THR A 119 -10.82 12.18 -23.84
C THR A 119 -10.15 11.01 -23.11
N ASP A 120 -10.63 9.80 -23.31
CA ASP A 120 -10.04 8.58 -22.72
C ASP A 120 -8.57 8.42 -23.10
N THR A 121 -8.17 8.81 -24.32
CA THR A 121 -6.78 8.78 -24.75
C THR A 121 -5.89 9.71 -23.92
N LYS A 122 -6.34 10.94 -23.69
CA LYS A 122 -5.62 11.92 -22.86
C LYS A 122 -5.53 11.50 -21.41
N LYS A 123 -6.65 11.00 -20.86
CA LYS A 123 -6.66 10.45 -19.49
C LYS A 123 -5.65 9.32 -19.34
N THR A 124 -5.63 8.37 -20.28
CA THR A 124 -4.67 7.26 -20.26
C THR A 124 -3.23 7.75 -20.37
N ALA A 125 -2.95 8.75 -21.19
CA ALA A 125 -1.61 9.35 -21.32
C ALA A 125 -1.17 10.02 -20.00
N VAL A 126 -2.07 10.75 -19.32
CA VAL A 126 -1.79 11.37 -18.02
C VAL A 126 -1.58 10.33 -16.94
N GLU A 127 -2.41 9.29 -16.89
CA GLU A 127 -2.32 8.22 -15.91
C GLU A 127 -1.05 7.37 -16.06
N GLY A 128 -0.51 7.29 -17.28
CA GLY A 128 0.71 6.53 -17.58
C GLY A 128 0.55 5.01 -17.47
N PHE A 129 -0.66 4.53 -17.31
CA PHE A 129 -1.04 3.11 -17.19
C PHE A 129 -2.02 2.72 -18.30
N THR A 130 -2.31 1.43 -18.37
CA THR A 130 -3.39 0.94 -19.22
C THR A 130 -4.72 1.52 -18.76
N LYS A 131 -5.60 1.85 -19.70
CA LYS A 131 -6.95 2.39 -19.46
C LYS A 131 -7.66 1.62 -18.34
N GLY A 132 -8.16 2.37 -17.37
CA GLY A 132 -8.95 1.84 -16.23
C GLY A 132 -8.14 1.48 -14.99
N THR A 133 -6.81 1.51 -15.03
CA THR A 133 -5.97 1.17 -13.88
C THR A 133 -6.20 2.11 -12.69
N THR A 134 -6.23 3.44 -12.90
CA THR A 134 -6.47 4.38 -11.80
C THR A 134 -7.87 4.28 -11.24
N ALA A 135 -8.89 3.99 -12.07
CA ALA A 135 -10.24 3.70 -11.59
C ALA A 135 -10.31 2.41 -10.76
N ALA A 136 -9.51 1.39 -11.12
CA ALA A 136 -9.38 0.17 -10.31
C ALA A 136 -8.71 0.46 -8.95
N TRP A 137 -7.66 1.29 -8.93
CA TRP A 137 -7.03 1.76 -7.70
C TRP A 137 -8.00 2.54 -6.81
N GLU A 138 -8.77 3.47 -7.39
CA GLU A 138 -9.77 4.24 -6.64
C GLU A 138 -10.77 3.31 -5.97
N ARG A 139 -11.41 2.43 -6.72
CA ARG A 139 -12.41 1.49 -6.16
C ARG A 139 -11.86 0.60 -5.06
N SER A 140 -10.63 0.14 -5.22
CA SER A 140 -10.04 -0.85 -4.32
C SER A 140 -9.52 -0.23 -3.02
N PHE A 141 -8.92 0.96 -3.09
CA PHE A 141 -8.09 1.46 -1.98
C PHE A 141 -8.42 2.87 -1.48
N VAL A 142 -9.08 3.75 -2.25
CA VAL A 142 -9.48 5.05 -1.71
C VAL A 142 -10.38 4.92 -0.48
N PRO A 143 -11.31 3.95 -0.40
CA PRO A 143 -12.11 3.76 0.81
C PRO A 143 -11.29 3.49 2.08
N VAL A 144 -10.10 2.91 1.99
CA VAL A 144 -9.23 2.70 3.18
C VAL A 144 -8.35 3.90 3.52
N LEU A 145 -8.46 4.98 2.76
CA LEU A 145 -7.90 6.29 3.09
C LEU A 145 -8.91 7.22 3.77
N THR A 146 -10.20 6.88 3.71
CA THR A 146 -11.30 7.73 4.21
C THR A 146 -11.69 7.33 5.62
N ALA A 147 -11.56 8.26 6.56
CA ALA A 147 -11.72 7.99 8.00
C ALA A 147 -13.14 7.56 8.40
N THR A 148 -14.15 7.99 7.67
CA THR A 148 -15.57 7.65 7.90
C THR A 148 -15.98 6.30 7.30
N ASN A 149 -15.05 5.58 6.66
CA ASN A 149 -15.34 4.32 5.98
C ASN A 149 -14.96 3.11 6.86
N ALA A 150 -15.94 2.25 7.14
CA ALA A 150 -15.75 1.04 7.96
C ALA A 150 -14.84 -0.03 7.31
N ARG A 151 -14.62 0.03 6.00
CA ARG A 151 -13.91 -1.01 5.23
C ARG A 151 -12.50 -1.28 5.76
N GLY A 152 -11.80 -0.23 6.19
CA GLY A 152 -10.43 -0.36 6.70
C GLY A 152 -10.32 -1.12 8.04
N CYS A 153 -11.35 -1.09 8.86
CA CYS A 153 -11.39 -1.78 10.16
C CYS A 153 -12.15 -3.11 10.14
N ALA A 154 -12.88 -3.39 9.07
CA ALA A 154 -13.83 -4.52 9.01
C ALA A 154 -14.79 -4.57 10.22
N LEU A 155 -15.18 -3.40 10.74
CA LEU A 155 -16.17 -3.30 11.81
C LEU A 155 -17.57 -3.40 11.24
N ASN A 156 -18.37 -4.30 11.78
CA ASN A 156 -19.77 -4.49 11.35
C ASN A 156 -20.75 -3.50 12.01
N ASP A 157 -20.27 -2.73 12.99
CA ASP A 157 -21.08 -1.77 13.75
C ASP A 157 -20.70 -0.34 13.32
N ALA A 158 -21.53 0.27 12.50
CA ALA A 158 -21.31 1.62 12.02
C ALA A 158 -21.26 2.68 13.12
N SER A 159 -21.91 2.42 14.29
CA SER A 159 -21.90 3.35 15.42
C SER A 159 -20.52 3.50 16.06
N LYS A 160 -19.61 2.56 15.81
CA LYS A 160 -18.23 2.59 16.31
C LYS A 160 -17.28 3.31 15.38
N ILE A 161 -17.70 3.63 14.15
CA ILE A 161 -16.87 4.30 13.16
C ILE A 161 -16.85 5.80 13.43
N TYR A 162 -15.70 6.40 13.17
CA TYR A 162 -15.53 7.83 13.24
C TYR A 162 -16.51 8.56 12.30
N ASP A 163 -17.14 9.57 12.85
CA ASP A 163 -17.91 10.58 12.12
C ASP A 163 -17.61 11.94 12.78
N PRO A 164 -17.21 12.97 12.03
CA PRO A 164 -16.77 14.24 12.61
C PRO A 164 -17.85 14.96 13.41
N VAL A 165 -19.13 14.64 13.18
CA VAL A 165 -20.29 15.25 13.85
C VAL A 165 -20.93 14.29 14.85
N LYS A 166 -21.26 13.08 14.41
CA LYS A 166 -22.06 12.11 15.19
C LYS A 166 -21.22 11.27 16.13
N ASN A 167 -19.97 10.94 15.76
CA ASN A 167 -19.07 10.11 16.55
C ASN A 167 -17.60 10.55 16.40
N PRO A 168 -17.21 11.74 16.90
CA PRO A 168 -15.86 12.27 16.73
C PRO A 168 -14.79 11.46 17.47
N LYS A 169 -15.18 10.58 18.37
CA LYS A 169 -14.28 9.65 19.09
C LYS A 169 -14.33 8.22 18.53
N GLY A 170 -15.03 7.99 17.45
CA GLY A 170 -15.12 6.70 16.79
C GLY A 170 -13.81 6.25 16.16
N ALA A 171 -13.77 4.97 15.78
CA ALA A 171 -12.60 4.37 15.16
C ALA A 171 -12.37 4.93 13.75
N ARG A 172 -11.21 5.52 13.50
CA ARG A 172 -10.76 5.99 12.20
C ARG A 172 -10.10 4.83 11.47
N CYS A 173 -10.81 4.25 10.51
CA CYS A 173 -10.43 3.00 9.85
C CYS A 173 -9.53 3.22 8.63
N THR A 174 -8.45 3.99 8.77
CA THR A 174 -7.52 4.28 7.68
C THR A 174 -6.22 3.48 7.78
N MET A 175 -5.55 3.26 6.65
CA MET A 175 -4.19 2.73 6.63
C MET A 175 -3.21 3.59 7.45
N GLN A 176 -3.48 4.89 7.53
CA GLN A 176 -2.74 5.84 8.33
C GLN A 176 -2.86 5.53 9.83
N GLU A 177 -4.08 5.31 10.33
CA GLU A 177 -4.31 4.97 11.73
C GLU A 177 -3.72 3.62 12.14
N MET A 178 -3.67 2.64 11.24
CA MET A 178 -3.00 1.36 11.48
C MET A 178 -1.50 1.51 11.78
N ARG A 179 -0.90 2.65 11.41
CA ARG A 179 0.52 2.95 11.58
C ARG A 179 0.79 4.11 12.54
N ALA A 180 -0.18 4.44 13.36
CA ALA A 180 -0.06 5.56 14.30
C ALA A 180 1.12 5.42 15.29
N ASN A 181 1.49 4.18 15.64
CA ASN A 181 2.66 3.89 16.47
C ASN A 181 3.99 4.25 15.78
N ILE A 182 4.00 4.33 14.45
CA ILE A 182 5.18 4.69 13.63
C ILE A 182 5.13 6.18 13.28
N TYR A 183 4.00 6.65 12.73
CA TYR A 183 3.85 8.04 12.28
C TYR A 183 3.75 9.03 13.43
N GLY A 184 3.40 8.55 14.63
CA GLY A 184 3.02 9.38 15.75
C GLY A 184 1.62 9.96 15.59
N ARG A 185 1.11 10.56 16.68
CA ARG A 185 -0.18 11.24 16.68
C ARG A 185 0.00 12.75 16.77
N ASP A 186 -0.86 13.48 16.10
CA ASP A 186 -0.97 14.92 16.28
C ASP A 186 -1.51 15.20 17.69
N PRO A 187 -0.82 16.02 18.51
CA PRO A 187 -1.21 16.25 19.90
C PRO A 187 -2.53 17.04 20.05
N LYS A 188 -2.95 17.77 19.02
CA LYS A 188 -4.18 18.57 19.04
C LYS A 188 -5.41 17.74 18.72
N THR A 189 -5.30 16.83 17.75
CA THR A 189 -6.43 16.03 17.26
C THR A 189 -6.43 14.61 17.82
N GLY A 190 -5.27 14.09 18.23
CA GLY A 190 -5.06 12.69 18.58
C GLY A 190 -5.04 11.74 17.38
N PHE A 191 -5.20 12.24 16.15
CA PHE A 191 -5.20 11.45 14.93
C PHE A 191 -3.76 11.09 14.52
N ALA A 192 -3.60 9.96 13.86
CA ALA A 192 -2.32 9.60 13.27
C ALA A 192 -1.86 10.68 12.28
N ARG A 193 -0.56 11.04 12.31
CA ARG A 193 0.02 11.99 11.38
C ARG A 193 -0.03 11.44 9.95
N LYS A 194 -0.13 12.33 8.96
CA LYS A 194 -0.32 11.98 7.55
C LYS A 194 0.97 12.21 6.75
N PRO A 195 1.61 11.16 6.22
CA PRO A 195 2.82 11.31 5.40
C PRO A 195 2.55 11.65 3.94
N GLN A 196 1.31 11.52 3.44
CA GLN A 196 1.00 11.78 2.04
C GLN A 196 1.20 13.25 1.69
N ASP A 197 1.93 13.48 0.60
CA ASP A 197 2.26 14.78 0.05
C ASP A 197 2.07 14.75 -1.47
N ASN A 198 1.49 15.80 -2.04
CA ASN A 198 1.43 15.98 -3.48
C ASN A 198 1.77 17.41 -3.95
N VAL A 199 2.39 18.21 -3.08
CA VAL A 199 2.73 19.61 -3.41
C VAL A 199 3.69 19.70 -4.60
N GLY A 200 4.70 18.82 -4.65
CA GLY A 200 5.72 18.83 -5.70
C GLY A 200 5.36 18.02 -6.94
N LEU A 201 4.20 17.35 -6.99
CA LEU A 201 3.84 16.50 -8.11
C LEU A 201 3.31 17.31 -9.29
N GLN A 202 3.81 16.99 -10.48
CA GLN A 202 3.41 17.55 -11.76
C GLN A 202 2.60 16.49 -12.51
N TYR A 203 1.29 16.44 -12.26
CA TYR A 203 0.40 15.47 -12.89
C TYR A 203 0.36 15.70 -14.40
N GLY A 204 0.59 14.64 -15.18
CA GLY A 204 0.56 14.69 -16.63
C GLY A 204 1.82 15.26 -17.30
N LEU A 205 2.95 15.47 -16.56
CA LEU A 205 4.18 16.00 -17.16
C LEU A 205 4.69 15.15 -18.32
N ALA A 206 4.66 13.83 -18.20
CA ALA A 206 5.05 12.95 -19.31
C ALA A 206 4.12 13.13 -20.53
N ALA A 207 2.81 13.17 -20.29
CA ALA A 207 1.83 13.38 -21.36
C ALA A 207 2.00 14.75 -22.05
N LEU A 208 2.38 15.79 -21.30
CA LEU A 208 2.73 17.10 -21.86
C LEU A 208 3.98 17.01 -22.75
N ASN A 209 5.04 16.39 -22.25
CA ASN A 209 6.30 16.24 -22.98
C ASN A 209 6.15 15.43 -24.27
N ASP A 210 5.25 14.44 -24.25
CA ASP A 210 4.92 13.60 -25.41
C ASP A 210 3.91 14.26 -26.36
N GLY A 211 3.43 15.48 -26.03
CA GLY A 211 2.44 16.21 -26.82
C GLY A 211 1.03 15.61 -26.79
N ALA A 212 0.75 14.70 -25.85
CA ALA A 212 -0.56 14.09 -25.70
C ALA A 212 -1.60 15.02 -25.07
N ILE A 213 -1.15 16.00 -24.29
CA ILE A 213 -1.95 17.10 -23.75
C ILE A 213 -1.28 18.45 -24.04
N SER A 214 -2.07 19.52 -24.10
CA SER A 214 -1.57 20.89 -24.27
C SER A 214 -1.04 21.47 -22.97
N VAL A 215 -0.35 22.61 -23.06
CA VAL A 215 0.10 23.40 -21.89
C VAL A 215 -1.12 23.83 -21.04
N ASP A 216 -2.18 24.30 -21.68
CA ASP A 216 -3.39 24.77 -20.97
C ASP A 216 -4.07 23.61 -20.20
N GLU A 217 -4.14 22.43 -20.80
CA GLU A 217 -4.67 21.22 -20.15
C GLU A 217 -3.78 20.78 -18.98
N PHE A 218 -2.47 20.85 -19.13
CA PHE A 218 -1.54 20.56 -18.05
C PHE A 218 -1.70 21.54 -16.88
N LEU A 219 -1.82 22.82 -17.17
CA LEU A 219 -2.04 23.86 -16.15
C LEU A 219 -3.39 23.67 -15.45
N GLU A 220 -4.47 23.44 -16.22
CA GLU A 220 -5.80 23.18 -15.67
C GLU A 220 -5.79 21.99 -14.71
N LEU A 221 -5.19 20.86 -15.13
CA LEU A 221 -5.09 19.66 -14.30
C LEU A 221 -4.36 19.96 -13.00
N ASN A 222 -3.19 20.60 -13.08
CA ASN A 222 -2.36 20.86 -11.92
C ASN A 222 -2.92 21.92 -10.97
N GLU A 223 -3.69 22.88 -11.48
CA GLU A 223 -4.43 23.87 -10.68
C GLU A 223 -5.60 23.24 -9.94
N LYS A 224 -6.35 22.34 -10.61
CA LYS A 224 -7.63 21.82 -10.10
C LYS A 224 -7.55 20.44 -9.43
N ILE A 225 -6.43 19.74 -9.49
CA ILE A 225 -6.31 18.38 -8.96
C ILE A 225 -6.53 18.31 -7.43
N GLY A 226 -6.14 19.35 -6.68
CA GLY A 226 -6.31 19.43 -5.24
C GLY A 226 -5.50 18.39 -4.45
N GLY A 227 -6.03 18.00 -3.31
CA GLY A 227 -5.45 17.04 -2.39
C GLY A 227 -6.50 16.37 -1.51
N ASN A 228 -6.04 15.72 -0.44
CA ASN A 228 -6.91 15.11 0.57
C ASN A 228 -6.63 15.71 1.95
N ASP A 229 -7.68 15.99 2.72
CA ASP A 229 -7.57 16.37 4.12
C ASP A 229 -7.19 15.17 5.03
N ILE A 230 -7.17 15.39 6.34
CA ILE A 230 -6.83 14.36 7.33
C ILE A 230 -7.88 13.23 7.39
N ASP A 231 -9.10 13.48 6.95
CA ASP A 231 -10.19 12.51 6.91
C ASP A 231 -10.28 11.75 5.58
N GLY A 232 -9.41 12.12 4.61
CA GLY A 232 -9.39 11.55 3.28
C GLY A 232 -10.37 12.19 2.29
N ASN A 233 -11.03 13.30 2.66
CA ASN A 233 -11.91 14.03 1.76
C ASN A 233 -11.11 14.83 0.73
N PHE A 234 -11.65 14.96 -0.48
CA PHE A 234 -11.04 15.79 -1.51
C PHE A 234 -11.18 17.27 -1.19
N ILE A 235 -10.07 18.01 -1.24
CA ILE A 235 -10.00 19.46 -1.01
C ILE A 235 -9.31 20.14 -2.19
N ALA A 236 -9.53 21.45 -2.34
CA ALA A 236 -8.93 22.23 -3.42
C ALA A 236 -7.41 22.40 -3.26
N GLN A 237 -6.91 22.47 -2.03
CA GLN A 237 -5.49 22.61 -1.72
C GLN A 237 -4.74 21.30 -1.94
N ARG A 238 -3.46 21.39 -2.34
CA ARG A 238 -2.55 20.24 -2.34
C ARG A 238 -2.37 19.70 -0.93
N ALA A 239 -2.22 18.38 -0.79
CA ALA A 239 -1.88 17.76 0.47
C ALA A 239 -0.40 18.01 0.80
N VAL A 240 -0.15 18.43 2.03
CA VAL A 240 1.20 18.61 2.57
C VAL A 240 1.48 17.50 3.57
N GLY A 241 2.54 16.73 3.35
CA GLY A 241 2.94 15.65 4.24
C GLY A 241 3.47 16.19 5.58
N ASP A 242 3.05 15.57 6.69
CA ASP A 242 3.58 15.89 8.00
C ASP A 242 5.08 15.52 8.08
N PRO A 243 5.98 16.46 8.38
CA PRO A 243 7.43 16.20 8.35
C PRO A 243 7.89 15.15 9.38
N ILE A 244 7.15 14.98 10.49
CA ILE A 244 7.44 13.95 11.49
C ILE A 244 7.09 12.58 10.92
N ALA A 245 5.90 12.44 10.31
CA ALA A 245 5.48 11.19 9.67
C ALA A 245 6.36 10.84 8.47
N LEU A 246 6.74 11.81 7.65
CA LEU A 246 7.68 11.62 6.53
C LEU A 246 9.03 11.08 7.01
N ARG A 247 9.59 11.66 8.06
CA ARG A 247 10.83 11.16 8.66
C ARG A 247 10.66 9.75 9.21
N ALA A 248 9.55 9.48 9.87
CA ALA A 248 9.27 8.19 10.48
C ALA A 248 9.12 7.07 9.44
N ILE A 249 8.51 7.33 8.29
CA ILE A 249 8.32 6.31 7.25
C ILE A 249 9.65 5.84 6.64
N TYR A 250 10.62 6.76 6.51
CA TYR A 250 11.98 6.40 6.06
C TYR A 250 12.80 5.76 7.18
N ALA A 251 12.79 6.33 8.38
CA ALA A 251 13.58 5.85 9.51
C ALA A 251 13.15 4.45 9.99
N SER A 252 11.86 4.12 9.89
CA SER A 252 11.33 2.80 10.25
C SER A 252 11.57 1.72 9.19
N GLY A 253 12.00 2.09 7.99
CA GLY A 253 12.13 1.17 6.86
C GLY A 253 10.80 0.76 6.20
N LEU A 254 9.68 1.41 6.53
CA LEU A 254 8.40 1.20 5.85
C LEU A 254 8.46 1.60 4.37
N MET A 255 9.26 2.59 4.05
CA MET A 255 9.64 2.90 2.67
C MET A 255 10.76 1.93 2.26
N ASN A 256 10.51 1.13 1.24
CA ASN A 256 11.51 0.22 0.71
C ASN A 256 12.63 1.00 0.01
N SER A 257 13.81 0.97 0.58
CA SER A 257 15.02 1.61 0.06
C SER A 257 15.96 0.64 -0.66
N GLY A 258 15.62 -0.66 -0.67
CA GLY A 258 16.52 -1.72 -1.16
C GLY A 258 17.66 -2.08 -0.17
N GLY A 259 17.73 -1.38 0.98
CA GLY A 259 18.79 -1.56 1.98
C GLY A 259 18.49 -2.61 3.04
N GLY A 260 19.23 -2.54 4.14
CA GLY A 260 19.09 -3.45 5.28
C GLY A 260 19.32 -4.91 4.91
N GLY A 261 18.49 -5.79 5.44
CA GLY A 261 18.53 -7.22 5.12
C GLY A 261 18.13 -7.55 3.69
N LEU A 262 17.34 -6.69 3.05
CA LEU A 262 16.80 -6.96 1.71
C LEU A 262 17.90 -7.08 0.65
N ALA A 263 18.95 -6.30 0.73
CA ALA A 263 20.10 -6.35 -0.19
C ALA A 263 20.92 -7.65 -0.09
N LYS A 264 20.66 -8.50 0.91
CA LYS A 264 21.47 -9.69 1.22
C LYS A 264 20.75 -11.02 0.97
N VAL A 265 19.49 -10.99 0.56
CA VAL A 265 18.69 -12.19 0.36
C VAL A 265 18.32 -12.38 -1.12
N PRO A 266 18.28 -13.64 -1.61
CA PRO A 266 17.79 -13.92 -2.96
C PRO A 266 16.29 -13.61 -3.07
N ILE A 267 15.90 -13.00 -4.18
CA ILE A 267 14.51 -12.64 -4.46
C ILE A 267 14.11 -13.20 -5.82
N GLN A 268 13.10 -14.06 -5.84
CA GLN A 268 12.52 -14.61 -7.06
C GLN A 268 11.13 -14.04 -7.29
N HIS A 269 11.00 -13.01 -8.13
CA HIS A 269 9.71 -12.47 -8.52
C HIS A 269 8.97 -13.37 -9.49
N SER A 270 7.67 -13.50 -9.28
CA SER A 270 6.75 -14.15 -10.23
C SER A 270 5.53 -13.24 -10.47
N ARG A 271 5.21 -13.02 -11.76
CA ARG A 271 4.09 -12.15 -12.14
C ARG A 271 3.50 -12.57 -13.48
N PRO A 272 2.19 -12.80 -13.57
CA PRO A 272 1.50 -12.82 -14.85
C PRO A 272 1.49 -11.40 -15.47
N TYR A 273 1.47 -11.30 -16.78
CA TYR A 273 1.30 -10.03 -17.47
C TYR A 273 -0.19 -9.66 -17.51
N THR A 274 -0.58 -8.70 -16.70
CA THR A 274 -1.97 -8.24 -16.55
C THR A 274 -2.17 -6.77 -16.92
N ASP A 275 -1.12 -6.08 -17.38
CA ASP A 275 -1.18 -4.64 -17.68
C ASP A 275 -2.29 -4.32 -18.71
N ALA A 276 -2.46 -5.15 -19.75
CA ALA A 276 -3.49 -4.95 -20.77
C ALA A 276 -4.93 -5.01 -20.21
N ALA A 277 -5.14 -5.65 -19.06
CA ALA A 277 -6.44 -5.72 -18.39
C ALA A 277 -6.72 -4.50 -17.48
N GLY A 278 -5.79 -3.56 -17.36
CA GLY A 278 -5.91 -2.44 -16.42
C GLY A 278 -5.89 -2.88 -14.96
N ASP A 279 -5.21 -4.00 -14.67
CA ASP A 279 -5.05 -4.51 -13.30
C ASP A 279 -4.10 -3.61 -12.52
N ILE A 280 -4.39 -3.45 -11.21
CA ILE A 280 -3.54 -2.68 -10.29
C ILE A 280 -2.14 -3.26 -10.11
N HIS A 281 -1.96 -4.54 -10.44
CA HIS A 281 -0.68 -5.25 -10.33
C HIS A 281 0.14 -5.09 -11.61
N ASP A 282 0.50 -3.87 -11.94
CA ASP A 282 1.31 -3.56 -13.12
C ASP A 282 2.79 -3.98 -12.92
N ARG A 283 3.45 -4.38 -14.02
CA ARG A 283 4.78 -5.00 -13.99
C ARG A 283 5.92 -4.05 -13.59
N HIS A 284 5.74 -2.74 -13.75
CA HIS A 284 6.81 -1.78 -13.43
C HIS A 284 7.21 -1.84 -11.95
N ARG A 285 6.34 -2.37 -11.08
CA ARG A 285 6.60 -2.53 -9.63
C ARG A 285 7.79 -3.43 -9.35
N ASP A 286 7.92 -4.53 -10.09
CA ASP A 286 9.07 -5.44 -9.96
C ASP A 286 10.36 -4.76 -10.41
N LEU A 287 10.29 -3.96 -11.48
CA LEU A 287 11.42 -3.15 -11.94
C LEU A 287 11.79 -2.06 -10.93
N THR A 288 10.80 -1.46 -10.25
CA THR A 288 11.05 -0.50 -9.18
C THR A 288 11.80 -1.13 -8.01
N ILE A 289 11.41 -2.34 -7.60
CA ILE A 289 12.12 -3.07 -6.53
C ILE A 289 13.57 -3.33 -6.96
N ARG A 290 13.76 -3.85 -8.17
CA ARG A 290 15.10 -4.12 -8.71
C ARG A 290 15.97 -2.86 -8.80
N ALA A 291 15.39 -1.72 -9.16
CA ALA A 291 16.10 -0.45 -9.26
C ALA A 291 16.51 0.13 -7.91
N ARG A 292 15.85 -0.28 -6.81
CA ARG A 292 16.18 0.14 -5.45
C ARG A 292 17.23 -0.76 -4.78
N LEU A 293 17.37 -2.01 -5.26
CA LEU A 293 18.41 -2.96 -4.81
C LEU A 293 19.78 -2.62 -5.40
#